data_0c74c482f465967b7ed29470e53f2b4a
#
_entry.id   0c74c482f465967b7ed29470e53f2b4a
#
_cell.length_a   1.000
_cell.length_b   1.000
_cell.length_c   1.000
_cell.angle_alpha   90.00
_cell.angle_beta   90.00
_cell.angle_gamma   90.00
#
_symmetry.space_group_name_H-M   'P 1'
#
loop_
_entity.id
_entity.type
_entity.pdbx_description
1 polymer ?
#
loop_
_entity_poly.entity_id
_entity_poly.type
_entity_poly.pdbx_seq_one_letter_code
_entity_poly.pdbx_strand_id
1 'polypeptide(L)'
;MKSTHSNILETMIKSLFGIGVLASVFAIPSPPEPEQVKLEPVEETVIVEEETWKCPECTPNEQVVLAALQEHTKISDRNALATIMGNIQQESKFIANICEGGARVTYENCLRGGYGLIQWTSINRYRGLGNFAVKYSCNPSEIDCQVRWMINEPIFQRVLPQFEGGGQTVSYYMRPAYYWLGWGIKGNRELYAYDYTKKMVWV
;
A
#
# COMPACT_ATOMS: atom_id res chain seq x y z
N MET A 1 -49.91 -20.59 8.47
CA MET A 1 -50.54 -21.02 9.77
C MET A 1 -49.82 -20.29 10.88
N LYS A 2 -50.58 -19.41 11.56
CA LYS A 2 -50.66 -19.03 12.97
C LYS A 2 -49.31 -18.71 13.64
N SER A 3 -48.95 -17.43 13.90
CA SER A 3 -49.48 -16.52 14.95
C SER A 3 -49.32 -17.07 16.36
N THR A 4 -48.53 -16.36 17.19
CA THR A 4 -49.07 -15.88 18.46
C THR A 4 -48.14 -14.84 19.11
N HIS A 5 -48.76 -13.71 19.42
CA HIS A 5 -48.35 -12.64 20.34
C HIS A 5 -48.31 -13.14 21.81
N SER A 6 -47.57 -12.50 22.66
CA SER A 6 -48.01 -12.23 24.00
C SER A 6 -47.30 -11.02 24.63
N ASN A 7 -48.13 -10.00 24.89
CA ASN A 7 -47.90 -8.87 25.82
C ASN A 7 -48.17 -9.31 27.27
N ILE A 8 -47.49 -8.68 28.23
CA ILE A 8 -47.97 -8.46 29.62
C ILE A 8 -47.17 -7.24 30.11
N LEU A 9 -47.63 -6.10 30.18
CA LEU A 9 -48.60 -5.27 30.90
C LEU A 9 -48.43 -5.30 32.43
N GLU A 10 -48.05 -4.14 32.94
CA GLU A 10 -48.41 -3.42 34.18
C GLU A 10 -48.53 -4.16 35.51
N THR A 11 -47.90 -3.54 36.52
CA THR A 11 -48.58 -3.33 37.82
C THR A 11 -48.06 -2.08 38.51
N MET A 12 -48.96 -1.10 38.66
CA MET A 12 -48.85 0.05 39.58
C MET A 12 -49.06 -0.40 41.01
N ILE A 13 -48.34 0.19 41.96
CA ILE A 13 -48.86 0.35 43.34
C ILE A 13 -48.48 1.75 43.83
N LYS A 14 -49.52 2.51 44.12
CA LYS A 14 -49.52 3.79 44.88
C LYS A 14 -49.41 3.47 46.38
N SER A 15 -48.65 4.27 47.11
CA SER A 15 -48.94 4.52 48.51
C SER A 15 -48.52 5.93 48.92
N LEU A 16 -49.51 6.68 49.36
CA LEU A 16 -49.42 8.00 49.99
C LEU A 16 -49.05 7.84 51.48
N PHE A 17 -48.42 8.86 51.99
CA PHE A 17 -48.45 9.53 53.32
C PHE A 17 -47.02 9.91 53.72
N GLY A 18 -46.73 11.14 54.00
CA GLY A 18 -46.97 11.95 55.17
C GLY A 18 -46.02 13.19 55.14
N ILE A 19 -46.56 14.28 55.54
CA ILE A 19 -46.09 15.65 55.63
C ILE A 19 -44.93 15.79 56.61
N GLY A 20 -43.88 16.53 56.24
CA GLY A 20 -42.87 17.03 57.17
C GLY A 20 -42.05 18.16 56.50
N VAL A 21 -42.50 19.40 56.68
CA VAL A 21 -41.75 20.61 56.20
C VAL A 21 -40.66 20.92 57.20
N LEU A 22 -39.43 20.67 56.84
CA LEU A 22 -38.25 21.26 57.49
C LEU A 22 -37.48 22.02 56.44
N ALA A 23 -37.57 23.35 56.50
CA ALA A 23 -36.81 24.27 55.66
C ALA A 23 -35.34 24.25 56.11
N SER A 24 -34.53 23.44 55.48
CA SER A 24 -33.08 23.53 55.61
C SER A 24 -32.57 24.45 54.51
N VAL A 25 -32.06 25.61 54.90
CA VAL A 25 -31.34 26.53 54.00
C VAL A 25 -30.04 25.84 53.60
N PHE A 26 -30.02 25.22 52.45
CA PHE A 26 -28.77 24.73 51.86
C PHE A 26 -28.04 25.90 51.24
N ALA A 27 -26.90 26.29 51.83
CA ALA A 27 -25.93 27.15 51.17
C ALA A 27 -25.45 26.45 49.88
N ILE A 28 -25.74 27.05 48.70
CA ILE A 28 -25.26 26.60 47.43
C ILE A 28 -23.75 26.93 47.39
N PRO A 29 -22.87 25.92 47.29
CA PRO A 29 -21.44 26.16 47.09
C PRO A 29 -21.23 26.89 45.75
N SER A 30 -20.39 27.94 45.77
CA SER A 30 -19.99 28.65 44.57
C SER A 30 -19.38 27.67 43.57
N PRO A 31 -19.67 27.85 42.26
CA PRO A 31 -19.04 27.00 41.22
C PRO A 31 -17.52 27.15 41.29
N PRO A 32 -16.77 26.06 41.11
CA PRO A 32 -15.30 26.13 41.07
C PRO A 32 -14.86 27.06 39.94
N GLU A 33 -13.86 27.88 40.26
CA GLU A 33 -13.19 28.73 39.29
C GLU A 33 -12.65 27.92 38.15
N PRO A 34 -12.83 28.31 36.85
CA PRO A 34 -12.36 27.51 35.74
C PRO A 34 -10.83 27.37 35.81
N GLU A 35 -10.38 26.13 35.93
CA GLU A 35 -8.97 25.76 35.90
C GLU A 35 -8.37 26.22 34.59
N GLN A 36 -7.43 27.16 34.64
CA GLN A 36 -6.71 27.63 33.46
C GLN A 36 -5.88 26.47 32.92
N VAL A 37 -6.37 25.83 31.84
CA VAL A 37 -5.61 24.86 31.08
C VAL A 37 -4.38 25.56 30.51
N LYS A 38 -3.23 25.32 31.13
CA LYS A 38 -1.93 25.75 30.62
C LYS A 38 -1.68 24.97 29.33
N LEU A 39 -1.91 25.61 28.20
CA LEU A 39 -1.55 25.07 26.90
C LEU A 39 -0.03 24.90 26.90
N GLU A 40 0.44 23.67 26.92
CA GLU A 40 1.84 23.37 26.67
C GLU A 40 2.15 23.74 25.21
N PRO A 41 3.36 24.27 24.94
CA PRO A 41 3.73 24.59 23.55
C PRO A 41 3.67 23.33 22.72
N VAL A 42 2.90 23.35 21.65
CA VAL A 42 2.91 22.29 20.63
C VAL A 42 4.32 22.30 20.05
N GLU A 43 5.10 21.26 20.33
CA GLU A 43 6.36 21.04 19.63
C GLU A 43 6.07 20.92 18.15
N GLU A 44 6.53 21.90 17.39
CA GLU A 44 6.47 21.93 15.94
C GLU A 44 7.35 20.77 15.47
N THR A 45 6.71 19.63 15.11
CA THR A 45 7.42 18.50 14.52
C THR A 45 7.99 18.95 13.19
N VAL A 46 9.29 19.22 13.15
CA VAL A 46 10.03 19.44 11.91
C VAL A 46 9.93 18.15 11.11
N ILE A 47 9.10 18.19 10.05
CA ILE A 47 9.05 17.09 9.07
C ILE A 47 10.38 17.15 8.32
N VAL A 48 11.32 16.32 8.70
CA VAL A 48 12.54 16.07 7.92
C VAL A 48 12.08 15.24 6.72
N GLU A 49 11.98 15.87 5.54
CA GLU A 49 11.77 15.13 4.31
C GLU A 49 13.01 14.24 4.10
N GLU A 50 12.80 12.93 4.10
CA GLU A 50 13.87 11.97 3.82
C GLU A 50 14.30 12.13 2.35
N GLU A 51 15.59 12.34 2.13
CA GLU A 51 16.18 12.39 0.79
C GLU A 51 15.92 11.08 0.04
N THR A 52 15.43 11.16 -1.19
CA THR A 52 14.99 9.99 -1.96
C THR A 52 15.11 10.23 -3.47
N TRP A 53 15.13 9.16 -4.25
CA TRP A 53 15.08 9.25 -5.71
C TRP A 53 13.67 9.61 -6.18
N LYS A 54 13.57 10.68 -6.96
CA LYS A 54 12.35 11.08 -7.68
C LYS A 54 12.56 10.94 -9.19
N CYS A 55 11.47 10.81 -9.93
CA CYS A 55 11.47 10.78 -11.39
C CYS A 55 10.39 11.75 -11.90
N PRO A 56 10.68 13.07 -11.99
CA PRO A 56 9.68 14.07 -12.37
C PRO A 56 9.07 13.86 -13.75
N GLU A 57 9.84 13.31 -14.68
CA GLU A 57 9.41 13.03 -16.06
C GLU A 57 8.71 11.66 -16.21
N CYS A 58 8.62 10.88 -15.13
CA CYS A 58 7.96 9.59 -15.13
C CYS A 58 6.44 9.75 -15.09
N THR A 59 5.72 8.79 -15.66
CA THR A 59 4.26 8.70 -15.57
C THR A 59 3.82 8.44 -14.11
N PRO A 60 2.56 8.71 -13.76
CA PRO A 60 2.06 8.43 -12.40
C PRO A 60 2.30 7.00 -11.94
N ASN A 61 2.10 6.00 -12.81
CA ASN A 61 2.34 4.60 -12.44
C ASN A 61 3.82 4.30 -12.18
N GLU A 62 4.71 4.87 -12.97
CA GLU A 62 6.17 4.75 -12.75
C GLU A 62 6.58 5.37 -11.42
N GLN A 63 6.02 6.54 -11.07
CA GLN A 63 6.29 7.21 -9.81
C GLN A 63 5.79 6.39 -8.61
N VAL A 64 4.58 5.80 -8.71
CA VAL A 64 4.04 4.90 -7.67
C VAL A 64 4.98 3.70 -7.45
N VAL A 65 5.47 3.07 -8.51
CA VAL A 65 6.38 1.93 -8.38
C VAL A 65 7.73 2.36 -7.78
N LEU A 66 8.30 3.48 -8.22
CA LEU A 66 9.56 3.99 -7.68
C LEU A 66 9.45 4.34 -6.18
N ALA A 67 8.36 5.00 -5.79
CA ALA A 67 8.09 5.33 -4.40
C ALA A 67 7.94 4.06 -3.54
N ALA A 68 7.12 3.10 -3.98
CA ALA A 68 6.88 1.85 -3.25
C ALA A 68 8.17 1.01 -3.08
N LEU A 69 9.05 0.98 -4.08
CA LEU A 69 10.34 0.30 -3.97
C LEU A 69 11.20 0.92 -2.85
N GLN A 70 11.26 2.25 -2.75
CA GLN A 70 12.04 2.94 -1.73
C GLN A 70 11.40 2.86 -0.33
N GLU A 71 10.07 2.89 -0.25
CA GLU A 71 9.32 2.80 1.01
C GLU A 71 9.37 1.40 1.62
N HIS A 72 9.28 0.37 0.78
CA HIS A 72 9.10 -1.01 1.27
C HIS A 72 10.34 -1.89 1.13
N THR A 73 11.47 -1.34 0.69
CA THR A 73 12.77 -2.04 0.64
C THR A 73 13.88 -1.09 1.11
N LYS A 74 15.09 -1.62 1.23
CA LYS A 74 16.30 -0.83 1.54
C LYS A 74 17.09 -0.45 0.29
N ILE A 75 16.46 -0.50 -0.89
CA ILE A 75 17.14 -0.16 -2.14
C ILE A 75 17.30 1.36 -2.22
N SER A 76 18.52 1.84 -2.03
CA SER A 76 18.89 3.26 -2.17
C SER A 76 19.75 3.54 -3.41
N ASP A 77 20.25 2.50 -4.08
CA ASP A 77 21.09 2.63 -5.27
C ASP A 77 20.25 2.94 -6.51
N ARG A 78 20.55 4.08 -7.18
CA ARG A 78 19.90 4.52 -8.41
C ARG A 78 19.89 3.45 -9.50
N ASN A 79 21.04 2.78 -9.70
CA ASN A 79 21.17 1.78 -10.77
C ASN A 79 20.32 0.53 -10.47
N ALA A 80 20.18 0.15 -9.19
CA ALA A 80 19.30 -0.93 -8.76
C ALA A 80 17.82 -0.60 -9.03
N LEU A 81 17.36 0.57 -8.57
CA LEU A 81 16.00 1.07 -8.83
C LEU A 81 15.72 1.16 -10.32
N ALA A 82 16.62 1.80 -11.07
CA ALA A 82 16.50 1.95 -12.52
C ALA A 82 16.45 0.60 -13.24
N THR A 83 17.20 -0.41 -12.77
CA THR A 83 17.18 -1.76 -13.36
C THR A 83 15.81 -2.43 -13.13
N ILE A 84 15.24 -2.33 -11.95
CA ILE A 84 13.89 -2.85 -11.67
C ILE A 84 12.87 -2.14 -12.57
N MET A 85 12.90 -0.80 -12.61
CA MET A 85 12.02 0.02 -13.47
C MET A 85 12.13 -0.35 -14.96
N GLY A 86 13.35 -0.50 -15.47
CA GLY A 86 13.60 -0.87 -16.88
C GLY A 86 13.07 -2.26 -17.25
N ASN A 87 13.12 -3.20 -16.30
CA ASN A 87 12.52 -4.51 -16.47
C ASN A 87 10.99 -4.45 -16.50
N ILE A 88 10.35 -3.70 -15.61
CA ILE A 88 8.91 -3.48 -15.62
C ILE A 88 8.44 -2.79 -16.90
N GLN A 89 9.21 -1.81 -17.39
CA GLN A 89 8.94 -1.14 -18.65
C GLN A 89 8.86 -2.13 -19.82
N GLN A 90 9.75 -3.12 -19.85
CA GLN A 90 9.74 -4.14 -20.90
C GLN A 90 8.56 -5.11 -20.75
N GLU A 91 8.15 -5.43 -19.54
CA GLU A 91 7.07 -6.40 -19.28
C GLU A 91 5.68 -5.83 -19.61
N SER A 92 5.37 -4.64 -19.11
CA SER A 92 4.02 -4.11 -19.14
C SER A 92 3.89 -2.63 -19.47
N LYS A 93 5.01 -1.89 -19.58
CA LYS A 93 5.02 -0.42 -19.62
C LYS A 93 4.25 0.18 -18.41
N PHE A 94 4.38 -0.43 -17.24
CA PHE A 94 3.69 -0.05 -16.00
C PHE A 94 2.16 -0.09 -16.08
N ILE A 95 1.61 -0.96 -16.92
CA ILE A 95 0.18 -1.11 -17.07
C ILE A 95 -0.31 -2.29 -16.23
N ALA A 96 -1.02 -1.98 -15.16
CA ALA A 96 -1.46 -2.98 -14.19
C ALA A 96 -2.53 -3.95 -14.75
N ASN A 97 -3.44 -3.47 -15.60
CA ASN A 97 -4.55 -4.27 -16.13
C ASN A 97 -4.26 -4.84 -17.53
N ILE A 98 -3.00 -5.08 -17.87
CA ILE A 98 -2.63 -5.65 -19.16
C ILE A 98 -2.52 -7.18 -19.08
N CYS A 99 -3.19 -7.87 -19.98
CA CYS A 99 -3.05 -9.30 -20.22
C CYS A 99 -2.14 -9.53 -21.42
N GLU A 100 -1.52 -10.70 -21.54
CA GLU A 100 -0.69 -11.09 -22.68
C GLU A 100 -1.42 -10.83 -23.99
N GLY A 101 -0.69 -10.32 -24.99
CA GLY A 101 -1.28 -9.86 -26.25
C GLY A 101 -1.82 -8.42 -26.22
N GLY A 102 -1.72 -7.72 -25.08
CA GLY A 102 -2.02 -6.29 -24.96
C GLY A 102 -3.46 -5.94 -24.56
N ALA A 103 -4.31 -6.94 -24.29
CA ALA A 103 -5.69 -6.71 -23.87
C ALA A 103 -5.73 -6.04 -22.49
N ARG A 104 -6.62 -5.02 -22.33
CA ARG A 104 -6.88 -4.34 -21.07
C ARG A 104 -8.08 -4.99 -20.39
N VAL A 105 -7.81 -5.79 -19.36
CA VAL A 105 -8.84 -6.58 -18.67
C VAL A 105 -8.57 -6.56 -17.16
N THR A 106 -9.59 -6.88 -16.36
CA THR A 106 -9.39 -7.10 -14.94
C THR A 106 -8.64 -8.40 -14.68
N TYR A 107 -8.11 -8.57 -13.48
CA TYR A 107 -7.38 -9.76 -13.06
C TYR A 107 -8.16 -11.04 -13.38
N GLU A 108 -9.45 -11.11 -13.05
CA GLU A 108 -10.30 -12.28 -13.23
C GLU A 108 -10.55 -12.64 -14.72
N ASN A 109 -10.41 -11.65 -15.60
CA ASN A 109 -10.69 -11.79 -17.03
C ASN A 109 -9.44 -12.07 -17.87
N CYS A 110 -8.25 -12.09 -17.29
CA CYS A 110 -7.03 -12.56 -17.96
C CYS A 110 -6.93 -14.09 -17.81
N LEU A 111 -7.52 -14.81 -18.76
CA LEU A 111 -7.70 -16.26 -18.65
C LEU A 111 -6.44 -17.06 -18.97
N ARG A 112 -5.43 -16.45 -19.59
CA ARG A 112 -4.17 -17.13 -19.99
C ARG A 112 -3.09 -16.10 -20.27
N GLY A 113 -1.84 -16.57 -20.18
CA GLY A 113 -0.66 -15.74 -20.44
C GLY A 113 -0.25 -14.90 -19.23
N GLY A 114 0.61 -13.92 -19.47
CA GLY A 114 1.09 -12.99 -18.45
C GLY A 114 0.06 -11.92 -18.12
N TYR A 115 0.03 -11.50 -16.86
CA TYR A 115 -0.85 -10.43 -16.39
C TYR A 115 -0.08 -9.36 -15.61
N GLY A 116 -0.45 -8.12 -15.83
CA GLY A 116 -0.10 -6.99 -14.99
C GLY A 116 1.37 -6.57 -15.06
N LEU A 117 1.80 -5.91 -14.00
CA LEU A 117 3.03 -5.12 -13.89
C LEU A 117 4.29 -5.86 -14.38
N ILE A 118 4.46 -7.12 -14.02
CA ILE A 118 5.62 -7.94 -14.41
C ILE A 118 5.22 -9.18 -15.22
N GLN A 119 4.04 -9.18 -15.81
CA GLN A 119 3.52 -10.27 -16.63
C GLN A 119 3.58 -11.63 -15.89
N TRP A 120 2.90 -11.72 -14.73
CA TRP A 120 2.80 -12.98 -13.99
C TRP A 120 2.19 -14.08 -14.85
N THR A 121 3.01 -14.99 -15.34
CA THR A 121 2.59 -16.05 -16.29
C THR A 121 2.32 -17.37 -15.59
N SER A 122 3.14 -17.77 -14.60
CA SER A 122 2.93 -19.04 -13.92
C SER A 122 1.71 -19.00 -12.99
N ILE A 123 0.95 -20.10 -12.94
CA ILE A 123 -0.27 -20.22 -12.12
C ILE A 123 -0.01 -19.83 -10.67
N ASN A 124 1.11 -20.23 -10.09
CA ASN A 124 1.43 -19.97 -8.69
C ASN A 124 1.68 -18.48 -8.44
N ARG A 125 2.40 -17.80 -9.35
CA ARG A 125 2.67 -16.37 -9.22
C ARG A 125 1.40 -15.55 -9.45
N TYR A 126 0.61 -15.88 -10.45
CA TYR A 126 -0.67 -15.25 -10.74
C TYR A 126 -1.66 -15.40 -9.58
N ARG A 127 -1.87 -16.62 -9.08
CA ARG A 127 -2.71 -16.87 -7.90
C ARG A 127 -2.18 -16.19 -6.65
N GLY A 128 -0.85 -16.05 -6.53
CA GLY A 128 -0.21 -15.30 -5.46
C GLY A 128 -0.69 -13.86 -5.39
N LEU A 129 -0.79 -13.18 -6.55
CA LEU A 129 -1.37 -11.82 -6.63
C LEU A 129 -2.82 -11.80 -6.13
N GLY A 130 -3.67 -12.72 -6.58
CA GLY A 130 -5.07 -12.79 -6.14
C GLY A 130 -5.20 -13.04 -4.64
N ASN A 131 -4.41 -13.97 -4.08
CA ASN A 131 -4.41 -14.26 -2.65
C ASN A 131 -3.90 -13.05 -1.82
N PHE A 132 -2.89 -12.36 -2.31
CA PHE A 132 -2.40 -11.12 -1.71
C PHE A 132 -3.48 -10.04 -1.71
N ALA A 133 -4.16 -9.85 -2.83
CA ALA A 133 -5.24 -8.88 -2.98
C ALA A 133 -6.38 -9.12 -1.98
N VAL A 134 -6.80 -10.37 -1.82
CA VAL A 134 -7.81 -10.75 -0.81
C VAL A 134 -7.31 -10.47 0.61
N LYS A 135 -6.08 -10.90 0.92
CA LYS A 135 -5.50 -10.74 2.27
C LYS A 135 -5.37 -9.27 2.69
N TYR A 136 -5.02 -8.39 1.76
CA TYR A 136 -4.74 -6.98 2.05
C TYR A 136 -5.83 -6.04 1.56
N SER A 137 -6.99 -6.57 1.13
CA SER A 137 -8.15 -5.81 0.67
C SER A 137 -7.81 -4.77 -0.40
N CYS A 138 -6.98 -5.15 -1.39
CA CYS A 138 -6.62 -4.29 -2.51
C CYS A 138 -7.09 -4.87 -3.85
N ASN A 139 -7.18 -4.05 -4.90
CA ASN A 139 -7.60 -4.48 -6.22
C ASN A 139 -6.40 -5.06 -7.01
N PRO A 140 -6.40 -6.35 -7.39
CA PRO A 140 -5.29 -6.96 -8.12
C PRO A 140 -5.08 -6.41 -9.54
N SER A 141 -6.00 -5.57 -10.04
CA SER A 141 -5.88 -4.89 -11.34
C SER A 141 -5.28 -3.48 -11.22
N GLU A 142 -4.90 -3.04 -10.02
CA GLU A 142 -4.33 -1.72 -9.76
C GLU A 142 -2.84 -1.79 -9.44
N ILE A 143 -2.13 -0.69 -9.78
CA ILE A 143 -0.68 -0.62 -9.69
C ILE A 143 -0.18 -0.76 -8.24
N ASP A 144 -0.85 -0.14 -7.28
CA ASP A 144 -0.49 -0.19 -5.87
C ASP A 144 -0.52 -1.63 -5.31
N CYS A 145 -1.60 -2.36 -5.57
CA CYS A 145 -1.73 -3.75 -5.15
C CYS A 145 -0.63 -4.64 -5.79
N GLN A 146 -0.36 -4.43 -7.06
CA GLN A 146 0.60 -5.22 -7.82
C GLN A 146 2.05 -4.95 -7.41
N VAL A 147 2.44 -3.69 -7.18
CA VAL A 147 3.81 -3.39 -6.74
C VAL A 147 4.06 -3.93 -5.33
N ARG A 148 3.10 -3.83 -4.44
CA ARG A 148 3.18 -4.41 -3.09
C ARG A 148 3.30 -5.93 -3.14
N TRP A 149 2.51 -6.62 -3.99
CA TRP A 149 2.68 -8.05 -4.20
C TRP A 149 4.04 -8.37 -4.77
N MET A 150 4.48 -7.68 -5.82
CA MET A 150 5.78 -7.86 -6.46
C MET A 150 6.93 -7.83 -5.45
N ILE A 151 6.94 -6.83 -4.56
CA ILE A 151 7.95 -6.70 -3.51
C ILE A 151 7.88 -7.87 -2.52
N ASN A 152 6.68 -8.33 -2.16
CA ASN A 152 6.49 -9.41 -1.19
C ASN A 152 6.56 -10.82 -1.82
N GLU A 153 6.70 -10.91 -3.13
CA GLU A 153 6.76 -12.20 -3.82
C GLU A 153 8.02 -12.98 -3.44
N PRO A 154 7.92 -14.28 -3.08
CA PRO A 154 9.06 -15.05 -2.61
C PRO A 154 10.26 -15.08 -3.57
N ILE A 155 10.03 -14.96 -4.88
CA ILE A 155 11.10 -14.95 -5.87
C ILE A 155 11.83 -13.60 -5.89
N PHE A 156 11.11 -12.48 -5.72
CA PHE A 156 11.73 -11.16 -5.59
C PHE A 156 12.51 -11.06 -4.29
N GLN A 157 11.95 -11.53 -3.18
CA GLN A 157 12.60 -11.52 -1.87
C GLN A 157 13.94 -12.30 -1.85
N ARG A 158 14.08 -13.36 -2.65
CA ARG A 158 15.36 -14.09 -2.77
C ARG A 158 16.47 -13.27 -3.45
N VAL A 159 16.13 -12.37 -4.37
CA VAL A 159 17.10 -11.55 -5.09
C VAL A 159 17.25 -10.15 -4.50
N LEU A 160 16.30 -9.73 -3.67
CA LEU A 160 16.27 -8.40 -3.04
C LEU A 160 17.58 -8.00 -2.38
N PRO A 161 18.28 -8.85 -1.59
CA PRO A 161 19.57 -8.48 -0.98
C PRO A 161 20.64 -8.06 -1.99
N GLN A 162 20.56 -8.53 -3.25
CA GLN A 162 21.52 -8.13 -4.29
C GLN A 162 21.22 -6.72 -4.81
N PHE A 163 19.97 -6.29 -4.81
CA PHE A 163 19.58 -4.91 -5.14
C PHE A 163 19.86 -3.95 -3.97
N GLU A 164 19.70 -4.40 -2.73
CA GLU A 164 19.94 -3.62 -1.51
C GLU A 164 21.42 -3.42 -1.21
N GLY A 165 22.30 -4.25 -1.78
CA GLY A 165 23.75 -4.17 -1.56
C GLY A 165 24.40 -2.89 -2.07
N GLY A 166 23.78 -2.21 -3.03
CA GLY A 166 24.23 -0.92 -3.54
C GLY A 166 25.55 -0.91 -4.34
N GLY A 167 25.88 0.22 -4.95
CA GLY A 167 27.17 0.51 -5.55
C GLY A 167 27.53 -0.26 -6.81
N GLN A 168 26.57 -0.92 -7.48
CA GLN A 168 26.83 -1.72 -8.66
C GLN A 168 26.32 -1.05 -9.96
N THR A 169 26.75 -1.59 -11.09
CA THR A 169 26.29 -1.12 -12.42
C THR A 169 24.92 -1.69 -12.77
N VAL A 170 24.23 -1.04 -13.72
CA VAL A 170 23.00 -1.57 -14.31
C VAL A 170 23.23 -2.99 -14.84
N SER A 171 24.31 -3.23 -15.57
CA SER A 171 24.64 -4.57 -16.11
C SER A 171 24.80 -5.64 -15.03
N TYR A 172 25.34 -5.28 -13.85
CA TYR A 172 25.40 -6.19 -12.70
C TYR A 172 24.00 -6.55 -12.21
N TYR A 173 23.13 -5.55 -12.02
CA TYR A 173 21.78 -5.75 -11.53
C TYR A 173 20.86 -6.48 -12.51
N MET A 174 21.19 -6.53 -13.80
CA MET A 174 20.48 -7.34 -14.77
C MET A 174 20.50 -8.84 -14.45
N ARG A 175 21.51 -9.33 -13.68
CA ARG A 175 21.58 -10.73 -13.27
C ARG A 175 20.51 -11.09 -12.23
N PRO A 176 20.39 -10.43 -11.07
CA PRO A 176 19.28 -10.67 -10.14
C PRO A 176 17.91 -10.41 -10.78
N ALA A 177 17.78 -9.41 -11.68
CA ALA A 177 16.55 -9.17 -12.41
C ALA A 177 16.16 -10.35 -13.30
N TYR A 178 17.13 -11.00 -13.95
CA TYR A 178 16.90 -12.23 -14.70
C TYR A 178 16.37 -13.37 -13.80
N TYR A 179 16.98 -13.59 -12.65
CA TYR A 179 16.53 -14.64 -11.72
C TYR A 179 15.13 -14.37 -11.16
N TRP A 180 14.77 -13.09 -11.00
CA TRP A 180 13.44 -12.69 -10.56
C TRP A 180 12.37 -12.93 -11.62
N LEU A 181 12.60 -12.49 -12.86
CA LEU A 181 11.59 -12.47 -13.92
C LEU A 181 11.62 -13.72 -14.82
N GLY A 182 12.80 -14.30 -15.06
CA GLY A 182 12.95 -15.52 -15.85
C GLY A 182 12.67 -15.31 -17.34
N TRP A 183 13.00 -14.13 -17.91
CA TRP A 183 12.73 -13.87 -19.33
C TRP A 183 13.53 -14.80 -20.27
N GLY A 184 12.90 -15.21 -21.37
CA GLY A 184 13.59 -15.95 -22.43
C GLY A 184 14.42 -15.02 -23.34
N ILE A 185 13.91 -13.80 -23.61
CA ILE A 185 14.57 -12.78 -24.44
C ILE A 185 14.79 -11.54 -23.59
N LYS A 186 16.03 -11.03 -23.55
CA LYS A 186 16.40 -9.84 -22.77
C LYS A 186 15.64 -8.58 -23.24
N GLY A 187 15.41 -8.44 -24.54
CA GLY A 187 14.79 -7.23 -25.10
C GLY A 187 15.57 -5.96 -24.75
N ASN A 188 14.85 -4.87 -24.55
CA ASN A 188 15.42 -3.55 -24.25
C ASN A 188 15.55 -3.23 -22.76
N ARG A 189 15.44 -4.23 -21.86
CA ARG A 189 15.41 -4.02 -20.39
C ARG A 189 16.57 -3.17 -19.88
N GLU A 190 17.78 -3.49 -20.33
CA GLU A 190 18.99 -2.77 -19.92
C GLU A 190 19.04 -1.35 -20.51
N LEU A 191 18.57 -1.15 -21.73
CA LEU A 191 18.44 0.17 -22.34
C LEU A 191 17.46 1.04 -21.55
N TYR A 192 16.28 0.50 -21.23
CA TYR A 192 15.30 1.19 -20.39
C TYR A 192 15.86 1.51 -18.99
N ALA A 193 16.64 0.59 -18.40
CA ALA A 193 17.29 0.86 -17.12
C ALA A 193 18.23 2.07 -17.21
N TYR A 194 19.08 2.17 -18.24
CA TYR A 194 19.92 3.34 -18.47
C TYR A 194 19.12 4.62 -18.71
N ASP A 195 17.95 4.54 -19.34
CA ASP A 195 17.08 5.72 -19.51
C ASP A 195 16.51 6.18 -18.16
N TYR A 196 16.11 5.25 -17.28
CA TYR A 196 15.67 5.62 -15.93
C TYR A 196 16.80 6.23 -15.08
N THR A 197 18.06 5.77 -15.20
CA THR A 197 19.16 6.42 -14.48
C THR A 197 19.34 7.89 -14.86
N LYS A 198 18.98 8.30 -16.08
CA LYS A 198 19.05 9.69 -16.51
C LYS A 198 17.89 10.55 -16.03
N LYS A 199 16.70 9.94 -15.83
CA LYS A 199 15.46 10.62 -15.39
C LYS A 199 15.38 10.78 -13.87
N MET A 200 16.06 9.93 -13.12
CA MET A 200 16.02 9.98 -11.65
C MET A 200 16.92 11.07 -11.11
N VAL A 201 16.37 11.88 -10.20
CA VAL A 201 17.05 12.94 -9.45
C VAL A 201 16.97 12.64 -7.95
N TRP A 202 18.03 12.98 -7.21
CA TRP A 202 18.06 12.87 -5.76
C TRP A 202 17.55 14.18 -5.14
N VAL A 203 16.58 14.11 -4.26
CA VAL A 203 15.97 15.27 -3.61
C VAL A 203 15.72 14.96 -2.14
#